data_90d9e9b0cf257b5cc47a759af02372cc
#
_entry.id   90d9e9b0cf257b5cc47a759af02372cc
#
_cell.length_a   1.000
_cell.length_b   1.000
_cell.length_c   1.000
_cell.angle_alpha   90.00
_cell.angle_beta   90.00
_cell.angle_gamma   90.00
#
_symmetry.space_group_name_H-M   'P 1'
#
loop_
_entity.id
_entity.type
_entity.pdbx_description
1 polymer ?
#
loop_
_entity_poly.entity_id
_entity_poly.type
_entity_poly.pdbx_seq_one_letter_code
_entity_poly.pdbx_strand_id
1 'polypeptide(L)'
;CRSREKALAIEKAVARQVPVKTAVFHEDLTLVQRDRNAAWFAEPDGARLLICSEIGSEGRNFQFVHHLVLFDLPLNPELLEQRIGRLDRIGQTQTVNVHTPYLEGSPQEVLARWYHEGLNAFESNLQGANQLLQQFGDKVLALAADYSEPAPLEQLIAATATAHEQIAAQLEQGRDRLLELNSHRPTEAATVVEAIAAADADPELEAFLLSVFDHFGVTVEDLGERTYLLRGHGVTTDSFPEIPSDGLVGTFNRPHALGREDVSLLSSDHPMATGAVDLLLGSEQGNCSFGVWADETD
;
A
#
# COMPACT_ATOMS: atom_id res chain seq x y z
N CYS A 1 15.84 -5.71 -2.28
CA CYS A 1 17.21 -6.12 -1.90
C CYS A 1 17.77 -5.24 -0.78
N ARG A 2 18.91 -5.67 -0.15
CA ARG A 2 19.39 -5.06 1.09
C ARG A 2 20.00 -3.65 0.91
N SER A 3 20.72 -3.39 -0.19
CA SER A 3 21.46 -2.15 -0.34
C SER A 3 21.24 -1.48 -1.70
N ARG A 4 21.50 -0.17 -1.74
CA ARG A 4 21.47 0.65 -2.95
C ARG A 4 22.39 0.10 -4.05
N GLU A 5 23.65 -0.24 -3.70
CA GLU A 5 24.63 -0.75 -4.67
C GLU A 5 24.11 -2.02 -5.34
N LYS A 6 23.47 -2.90 -4.57
CA LYS A 6 22.85 -4.13 -5.08
C LYS A 6 21.66 -3.81 -5.97
N ALA A 7 20.80 -2.85 -5.59
CA ALA A 7 19.67 -2.42 -6.41
C ALA A 7 20.13 -1.90 -7.78
N LEU A 8 21.12 -1.02 -7.80
CA LEU A 8 21.69 -0.49 -9.04
C LEU A 8 22.43 -1.55 -9.89
N ALA A 9 23.07 -2.52 -9.24
CA ALA A 9 23.72 -3.62 -9.94
C ALA A 9 22.69 -4.54 -10.63
N ILE A 10 21.57 -4.84 -9.93
CA ILE A 10 20.46 -5.62 -10.48
C ILE A 10 19.83 -4.88 -11.66
N GLU A 11 19.56 -3.58 -11.52
CA GLU A 11 19.02 -2.76 -12.60
C GLU A 11 19.88 -2.86 -13.87
N LYS A 12 21.20 -2.64 -13.71
CA LYS A 12 22.14 -2.75 -14.84
C LYS A 12 22.17 -4.14 -15.45
N ALA A 13 22.06 -5.20 -14.64
CA ALA A 13 22.05 -6.57 -15.12
C ALA A 13 20.77 -6.87 -15.90
N VAL A 14 19.61 -6.45 -15.38
CA VAL A 14 18.31 -6.61 -16.03
C VAL A 14 18.28 -5.83 -17.36
N ALA A 15 18.69 -4.58 -17.36
CA ALA A 15 18.70 -3.74 -18.57
C ALA A 15 19.56 -4.31 -19.72
N ARG A 16 20.57 -5.14 -19.39
CA ARG A 16 21.41 -5.81 -20.40
C ARG A 16 20.78 -7.06 -20.98
N GLN A 17 19.89 -7.70 -20.24
CA GLN A 17 19.35 -9.02 -20.59
C GLN A 17 17.91 -8.95 -21.11
N VAL A 18 17.13 -7.98 -20.62
CA VAL A 18 15.69 -7.90 -20.90
C VAL A 18 15.33 -6.45 -21.23
N PRO A 19 14.63 -6.19 -22.35
CA PRO A 19 14.15 -4.85 -22.69
C PRO A 19 12.89 -4.49 -21.90
N VAL A 20 13.03 -4.29 -20.58
CA VAL A 20 11.93 -3.97 -19.68
C VAL A 20 12.15 -2.59 -19.05
N LYS A 21 11.09 -1.79 -18.95
CA LYS A 21 11.13 -0.51 -18.22
C LYS A 21 11.27 -0.79 -16.72
N THR A 22 12.31 -0.24 -16.10
CA THR A 22 12.60 -0.43 -14.68
C THR A 22 12.60 0.90 -13.95
N ALA A 23 12.02 0.93 -12.75
CA ALA A 23 12.15 1.99 -11.78
C ALA A 23 13.00 1.51 -10.60
N VAL A 24 13.72 2.41 -9.94
CA VAL A 24 14.58 2.06 -8.81
C VAL A 24 14.24 2.93 -7.61
N PHE A 25 14.19 2.31 -6.42
CA PHE A 25 14.02 2.97 -5.13
C PHE A 25 15.24 2.72 -4.25
N HIS A 26 15.88 3.78 -3.79
CA HIS A 26 16.96 3.71 -2.82
C HIS A 26 17.03 5.00 -1.97
N GLU A 27 17.80 4.98 -0.91
CA GLU A 27 17.92 6.01 0.11
C GLU A 27 18.34 7.38 -0.42
N ASP A 28 19.15 7.44 -1.47
CA ASP A 28 19.65 8.72 -2.03
C ASP A 28 18.64 9.45 -2.92
N LEU A 29 17.51 8.83 -3.25
CA LEU A 29 16.43 9.49 -3.99
C LEU A 29 15.68 10.46 -3.08
N THR A 30 15.40 11.66 -3.59
CA THR A 30 14.51 12.60 -2.92
C THR A 30 13.07 12.03 -2.87
N LEU A 31 12.23 12.55 -1.96
CA LEU A 31 10.83 12.15 -1.88
C LEU A 31 10.11 12.30 -3.22
N VAL A 32 10.30 13.45 -3.89
CA VAL A 32 9.71 13.73 -5.21
C VAL A 32 10.13 12.71 -6.27
N GLN A 33 11.40 12.29 -6.26
CA GLN A 33 11.87 11.26 -7.20
C GLN A 33 11.25 9.90 -6.89
N ARG A 34 11.09 9.54 -5.61
CA ARG A 34 10.42 8.30 -5.21
C ARG A 34 8.95 8.31 -5.61
N ASP A 35 8.25 9.44 -5.37
CA ASP A 35 6.84 9.59 -5.75
C ASP A 35 6.65 9.46 -7.25
N ARG A 36 7.49 10.12 -8.06
CA ARG A 36 7.46 9.99 -9.52
C ARG A 36 7.70 8.55 -9.98
N ASN A 37 8.66 7.85 -9.39
CA ASN A 37 8.96 6.46 -9.72
C ASN A 37 7.83 5.51 -9.30
N ALA A 38 7.17 5.76 -8.16
CA ALA A 38 6.01 5.01 -7.71
C ALA A 38 4.82 5.21 -8.66
N ALA A 39 4.50 6.45 -8.98
CA ALA A 39 3.43 6.79 -9.93
C ALA A 39 3.69 6.13 -11.30
N TRP A 40 4.92 6.25 -11.82
CA TRP A 40 5.28 5.61 -13.09
C TRP A 40 5.18 4.08 -13.04
N PHE A 41 5.50 3.45 -11.90
CA PHE A 41 5.33 2.00 -11.73
C PHE A 41 3.87 1.58 -11.66
N ALA A 42 2.98 2.45 -11.18
CA ALA A 42 1.55 2.19 -11.11
C ALA A 42 0.84 2.33 -12.46
N GLU A 43 1.43 3.02 -13.45
CA GLU A 43 0.83 3.23 -14.76
C GLU A 43 0.86 1.96 -15.62
N PRO A 44 -0.20 1.68 -16.41
CA PRO A 44 -0.25 0.52 -17.31
C PRO A 44 0.90 0.47 -18.32
N ASP A 45 1.31 1.63 -18.85
CA ASP A 45 2.41 1.78 -19.81
C ASP A 45 3.73 2.19 -19.14
N GLY A 46 3.77 2.24 -17.84
CA GLY A 46 4.90 2.67 -17.03
C GLY A 46 5.98 1.60 -16.83
N ALA A 47 6.70 1.69 -15.71
CA ALA A 47 7.69 0.69 -15.34
C ALA A 47 7.02 -0.65 -15.03
N ARG A 48 7.63 -1.75 -15.51
CA ARG A 48 7.13 -3.12 -15.27
C ARG A 48 7.87 -3.83 -14.15
N LEU A 49 8.95 -3.23 -13.67
CA LEU A 49 9.76 -3.73 -12.57
C LEU A 49 10.19 -2.56 -11.70
N LEU A 50 9.94 -2.68 -10.40
CA LEU A 50 10.45 -1.77 -9.38
C LEU A 50 11.50 -2.49 -8.55
N ILE A 51 12.71 -1.95 -8.51
CA ILE A 51 13.84 -2.51 -7.76
C ILE A 51 14.09 -1.63 -6.54
N CYS A 52 13.87 -2.18 -5.33
CA CYS A 52 13.97 -1.43 -4.08
C CYS A 52 15.18 -1.86 -3.25
N SER A 53 15.88 -0.90 -2.64
CA SER A 53 16.67 -1.16 -1.43
C SER A 53 15.75 -1.30 -0.21
N GLU A 54 16.28 -1.73 0.95
CA GLU A 54 15.51 -1.90 2.19
C GLU A 54 14.78 -0.61 2.57
N ILE A 55 15.50 0.48 2.66
CA ILE A 55 14.97 1.80 3.05
C ILE A 55 14.10 2.40 1.94
N GLY A 56 14.41 2.13 0.69
CA GLY A 56 13.69 2.69 -0.45
C GLY A 56 12.21 2.28 -0.51
N SER A 57 11.87 1.10 -0.02
CA SER A 57 10.49 0.59 -0.02
C SER A 57 9.69 0.93 1.24
N GLU A 58 10.30 1.56 2.24
CA GLU A 58 9.68 1.86 3.52
C GLU A 58 8.53 2.88 3.35
N GLY A 59 7.41 2.63 4.04
CA GLY A 59 6.24 3.51 4.04
C GLY A 59 5.35 3.45 2.79
N ARG A 60 5.66 2.64 1.79
CA ARG A 60 4.91 2.57 0.52
C ARG A 60 3.93 1.41 0.45
N ASN A 61 2.87 1.60 -0.33
CA ASN A 61 1.85 0.61 -0.62
C ASN A 61 1.91 0.21 -2.11
N PHE A 62 2.03 -1.09 -2.37
CA PHE A 62 2.09 -1.66 -3.72
C PHE A 62 1.03 -2.76 -3.92
N GLN A 63 -0.15 -2.60 -3.35
CA GLN A 63 -1.21 -3.62 -3.43
C GLN A 63 -1.73 -3.90 -4.85
N PHE A 64 -1.39 -3.05 -5.83
CA PHE A 64 -1.68 -3.29 -7.24
C PHE A 64 -0.71 -4.29 -7.91
N VAL A 65 0.34 -4.72 -7.18
CA VAL A 65 1.33 -5.70 -7.64
C VAL A 65 1.14 -7.00 -6.87
N HIS A 66 1.30 -8.11 -7.56
CA HIS A 66 1.13 -9.45 -6.96
C HIS A 66 2.35 -10.38 -7.17
N HIS A 67 3.47 -9.85 -7.67
CA HIS A 67 4.75 -10.56 -7.74
C HIS A 67 5.81 -9.84 -6.93
N LEU A 68 6.41 -10.54 -5.96
CA LEU A 68 7.51 -10.06 -5.13
C LEU A 68 8.74 -10.94 -5.35
N VAL A 69 9.86 -10.33 -5.74
CA VAL A 69 11.15 -11.02 -5.84
C VAL A 69 12.02 -10.63 -4.64
N LEU A 70 12.27 -11.57 -3.75
CA LEU A 70 13.18 -11.43 -2.61
C LEU A 70 14.58 -11.81 -3.04
N PHE A 71 15.30 -10.88 -3.68
CA PHE A 71 16.63 -11.13 -4.21
C PHE A 71 17.66 -11.49 -3.12
N ASP A 72 17.51 -10.95 -1.93
CA ASP A 72 18.19 -11.38 -0.71
C ASP A 72 17.19 -11.47 0.45
N LEU A 73 17.41 -12.40 1.35
CA LEU A 73 16.60 -12.60 2.54
C LEU A 73 17.23 -11.90 3.74
N PRO A 74 16.46 -11.19 4.55
CA PRO A 74 16.92 -10.69 5.84
C PRO A 74 17.02 -11.83 6.83
N LEU A 75 17.87 -11.72 7.86
CA LEU A 75 17.87 -12.67 8.97
C LEU A 75 16.67 -12.45 9.90
N ASN A 76 16.22 -11.20 10.03
CA ASN A 76 15.08 -10.85 10.89
C ASN A 76 13.75 -11.16 10.16
N PRO A 77 12.92 -12.07 10.70
CA PRO A 77 11.63 -12.41 10.11
C PRO A 77 10.65 -11.24 9.99
N GLU A 78 10.70 -10.27 10.92
CA GLU A 78 9.84 -9.07 10.84
C GLU A 78 10.11 -8.23 9.60
N LEU A 79 11.38 -8.13 9.18
CA LEU A 79 11.72 -7.45 7.92
C LEU A 79 11.19 -8.19 6.71
N LEU A 80 11.13 -9.53 6.76
CA LEU A 80 10.51 -10.33 5.72
C LEU A 80 9.01 -10.06 5.64
N GLU A 81 8.31 -10.09 6.77
CA GLU A 81 6.89 -9.76 6.85
C GLU A 81 6.60 -8.33 6.36
N GLN A 82 7.44 -7.36 6.72
CA GLN A 82 7.30 -6.00 6.22
C GLN A 82 7.44 -5.92 4.70
N ARG A 83 8.36 -6.67 4.09
CA ARG A 83 8.51 -6.70 2.63
C ARG A 83 7.30 -7.31 1.95
N ILE A 84 6.77 -8.42 2.46
CA ILE A 84 5.56 -9.07 1.93
C ILE A 84 4.34 -8.17 2.12
N GLY A 85 4.21 -7.55 3.29
CA GLY A 85 3.12 -6.65 3.64
C GLY A 85 3.06 -5.34 2.83
N ARG A 86 4.05 -5.07 1.94
CA ARG A 86 3.92 -3.99 0.95
C ARG A 86 2.92 -4.33 -0.16
N LEU A 87 2.72 -5.62 -0.43
CA LEU A 87 1.82 -6.14 -1.45
C LEU A 87 0.57 -6.76 -0.82
N ASP A 88 0.74 -7.47 0.31
CA ASP A 88 -0.34 -8.13 1.04
C ASP A 88 -1.04 -7.12 1.96
N ARG A 89 -2.03 -6.45 1.41
CA ARG A 89 -2.81 -5.41 2.09
C ARG A 89 -4.29 -5.56 1.82
N ILE A 90 -5.10 -4.90 2.66
CA ILE A 90 -6.55 -4.77 2.44
C ILE A 90 -6.77 -4.14 1.06
N GLY A 91 -7.52 -4.84 0.20
CA GLY A 91 -7.74 -4.45 -1.19
C GLY A 91 -6.91 -5.23 -2.21
N GLN A 92 -5.96 -6.06 -1.79
CA GLN A 92 -5.30 -7.02 -2.68
C GLN A 92 -6.30 -8.09 -3.14
N THR A 93 -6.51 -8.18 -4.45
CA THR A 93 -7.49 -9.10 -5.05
C THR A 93 -6.83 -10.33 -5.68
N GLN A 94 -5.50 -10.35 -5.78
CA GLN A 94 -4.75 -11.43 -6.40
C GLN A 94 -3.83 -12.11 -5.40
N THR A 95 -3.53 -13.38 -5.64
CA THR A 95 -2.56 -14.12 -4.83
C THR A 95 -1.16 -13.52 -5.00
N VAL A 96 -0.53 -13.12 -3.92
CA VAL A 96 0.84 -12.63 -3.92
C VAL A 96 1.80 -13.80 -4.16
N ASN A 97 2.56 -13.71 -5.26
CA ASN A 97 3.55 -14.72 -5.63
C ASN A 97 4.94 -14.26 -5.14
N VAL A 98 5.50 -14.97 -4.18
CA VAL A 98 6.82 -14.67 -3.64
C VAL A 98 7.88 -15.54 -4.33
N HIS A 99 8.85 -14.89 -4.96
CA HIS A 99 9.97 -15.53 -5.66
C HIS A 99 11.25 -15.32 -4.87
N THR A 100 11.89 -16.39 -4.43
CA THR A 100 13.13 -16.34 -3.66
C THR A 100 14.23 -17.09 -4.40
N PRO A 101 14.99 -16.43 -5.29
CA PRO A 101 16.11 -17.07 -5.97
C PRO A 101 17.27 -17.29 -5.01
N TYR A 102 17.87 -18.49 -5.03
CA TYR A 102 19.09 -18.78 -4.29
C TYR A 102 19.99 -19.73 -5.10
N LEU A 103 21.26 -19.74 -4.74
CA LEU A 103 22.23 -20.73 -5.25
C LEU A 103 22.31 -21.89 -4.28
N GLU A 104 22.35 -23.11 -4.80
CA GLU A 104 22.60 -24.31 -4.00
C GLU A 104 23.94 -24.20 -3.27
N GLY A 105 24.03 -24.64 -2.03
CA GLY A 105 25.21 -24.53 -1.19
C GLY A 105 25.52 -23.12 -0.69
N SER A 106 24.57 -22.18 -0.82
CA SER A 106 24.77 -20.78 -0.39
C SER A 106 24.12 -20.48 0.95
N PRO A 107 24.60 -19.43 1.66
CA PRO A 107 23.90 -18.92 2.86
C PRO A 107 22.43 -18.58 2.64
N GLN A 108 22.07 -18.18 1.42
CA GLN A 108 20.70 -17.84 1.09
C GLN A 108 19.78 -19.05 0.98
N GLU A 109 20.31 -20.22 0.59
CA GLU A 109 19.57 -21.48 0.64
C GLU A 109 19.15 -21.82 2.08
N VAL A 110 20.07 -21.68 3.03
CA VAL A 110 19.79 -21.93 4.45
C VAL A 110 18.65 -21.04 4.93
N LEU A 111 18.71 -19.76 4.62
CA LEU A 111 17.63 -18.82 4.98
C LEU A 111 16.32 -19.13 4.26
N ALA A 112 16.35 -19.40 2.96
CA ALA A 112 15.16 -19.68 2.17
C ALA A 112 14.43 -20.91 2.68
N ARG A 113 15.16 -21.99 2.93
CA ARG A 113 14.61 -23.25 3.46
C ARG A 113 14.14 -23.09 4.91
N TRP A 114 14.89 -22.37 5.74
CA TRP A 114 14.46 -22.10 7.11
C TRP A 114 13.15 -21.31 7.17
N TYR A 115 13.02 -20.27 6.32
CA TYR A 115 11.80 -19.50 6.23
C TYR A 115 10.61 -20.31 5.67
N HIS A 116 10.84 -21.07 4.60
CA HIS A 116 9.78 -21.83 3.95
C HIS A 116 9.38 -23.08 4.76
N GLU A 117 10.34 -23.97 5.03
CA GLU A 117 10.07 -25.29 5.61
C GLU A 117 9.96 -25.24 7.15
N GLY A 118 10.69 -24.31 7.81
CA GLY A 118 10.70 -24.19 9.26
C GLY A 118 9.64 -23.25 9.83
N LEU A 119 9.39 -22.13 9.15
CA LEU A 119 8.52 -21.05 9.64
C LEU A 119 7.24 -20.88 8.84
N ASN A 120 7.13 -21.49 7.67
CA ASN A 120 6.07 -21.25 6.70
C ASN A 120 5.84 -19.75 6.39
N ALA A 121 6.91 -18.95 6.41
CA ALA A 121 6.89 -17.49 6.44
C ALA A 121 6.46 -16.84 5.11
N PHE A 122 6.40 -17.60 4.03
CA PHE A 122 5.94 -17.11 2.72
C PHE A 122 4.44 -17.33 2.49
N GLU A 123 3.79 -18.16 3.31
CA GLU A 123 2.38 -18.53 3.14
C GLU A 123 1.50 -18.10 4.32
N SER A 124 2.09 -17.82 5.49
CA SER A 124 1.35 -17.44 6.70
C SER A 124 2.06 -16.36 7.50
N ASN A 125 1.28 -15.59 8.26
CA ASN A 125 1.82 -14.59 9.19
C ASN A 125 2.64 -15.27 10.29
N LEU A 126 3.82 -14.74 10.56
CA LEU A 126 4.75 -15.28 11.56
C LEU A 126 4.36 -14.89 12.98
N GLN A 127 3.67 -15.79 13.66
CA GLN A 127 3.42 -15.63 15.09
C GLN A 127 4.68 -15.97 15.90
N GLY A 128 5.09 -15.04 16.80
CA GLY A 128 6.26 -15.26 17.65
C GLY A 128 7.61 -15.12 16.94
N ALA A 129 7.67 -14.39 15.85
CA ALA A 129 8.88 -14.19 15.03
C ALA A 129 10.12 -13.83 15.84
N ASN A 130 10.02 -12.93 16.81
CA ASN A 130 11.13 -12.53 17.67
C ASN A 130 11.61 -13.65 18.60
N GLN A 131 10.70 -14.44 19.16
CA GLN A 131 11.08 -15.58 20.02
C GLN A 131 11.83 -16.65 19.22
N LEU A 132 11.35 -16.94 18.02
CA LEU A 132 11.99 -17.89 17.10
C LEU A 132 13.36 -17.40 16.65
N LEU A 133 13.51 -16.12 16.35
CA LEU A 133 14.80 -15.52 16.02
C LEU A 133 15.78 -15.60 17.19
N GLN A 134 15.36 -15.31 18.41
CA GLN A 134 16.19 -15.42 19.60
C GLN A 134 16.64 -16.86 19.86
N GLN A 135 15.76 -17.83 19.61
CA GLN A 135 16.05 -19.26 19.89
C GLN A 135 16.93 -19.90 18.80
N PHE A 136 16.75 -19.53 17.54
CA PHE A 136 17.35 -20.23 16.40
C PHE A 136 18.29 -19.35 15.57
N GLY A 137 18.27 -18.03 15.69
CA GLY A 137 19.01 -17.11 14.83
C GLY A 137 20.52 -17.37 14.77
N ASP A 138 21.16 -17.61 15.92
CA ASP A 138 22.60 -17.91 15.97
C ASP A 138 22.92 -19.23 15.23
N LYS A 139 22.06 -20.23 15.34
CA LYS A 139 22.24 -21.51 14.64
C LYS A 139 22.06 -21.38 13.14
N VAL A 140 21.07 -20.57 12.73
CA VAL A 140 20.85 -20.22 11.30
C VAL A 140 22.08 -19.53 10.73
N LEU A 141 22.62 -18.53 11.45
CA LEU A 141 23.85 -17.82 11.04
C LEU A 141 25.07 -18.74 10.97
N ALA A 142 25.25 -19.61 11.95
CA ALA A 142 26.37 -20.56 11.97
C ALA A 142 26.30 -21.50 10.77
N LEU A 143 25.13 -22.07 10.47
CA LEU A 143 24.93 -22.94 9.31
C LEU A 143 25.05 -22.16 7.98
N ALA A 144 24.58 -20.93 7.91
CA ALA A 144 24.74 -20.09 6.74
C ALA A 144 26.22 -19.76 6.47
N ALA A 145 27.03 -19.63 7.52
CA ALA A 145 28.48 -19.36 7.38
C ALA A 145 29.29 -20.60 6.94
N ASP A 146 28.84 -21.80 7.32
CA ASP A 146 29.53 -23.08 6.98
C ASP A 146 28.49 -24.14 6.61
N TYR A 147 27.86 -23.94 5.44
CA TYR A 147 26.90 -24.91 4.90
C TYR A 147 27.59 -25.96 4.06
N SER A 148 28.12 -26.99 4.73
CA SER A 148 28.83 -28.08 4.09
C SER A 148 28.02 -29.38 3.97
N GLU A 149 27.03 -29.59 4.86
CA GLU A 149 26.19 -30.77 4.90
C GLU A 149 24.69 -30.43 5.08
N PRO A 150 23.77 -31.15 4.43
CA PRO A 150 22.31 -30.91 4.58
C PRO A 150 21.75 -31.32 5.95
N ALA A 151 22.26 -32.36 6.58
CA ALA A 151 21.68 -32.96 7.78
C ALA A 151 21.50 -31.98 8.97
N PRO A 152 22.46 -31.08 9.29
CA PRO A 152 22.26 -30.08 10.35
C PRO A 152 21.14 -29.07 10.03
N LEU A 153 20.96 -28.73 8.75
CA LEU A 153 19.89 -27.84 8.32
C LEU A 153 18.51 -28.50 8.48
N GLU A 154 18.38 -29.78 8.09
CA GLU A 154 17.13 -30.53 8.28
C GLU A 154 16.71 -30.61 9.76
N GLN A 155 17.70 -30.85 10.65
CA GLN A 155 17.42 -30.85 12.09
C GLN A 155 16.98 -29.48 12.61
N LEU A 156 17.62 -28.41 12.14
CA LEU A 156 17.25 -27.05 12.51
C LEU A 156 15.83 -26.70 12.04
N ILE A 157 15.48 -27.04 10.81
CA ILE A 157 14.16 -26.85 10.23
C ILE A 157 13.10 -27.57 11.07
N ALA A 158 13.30 -28.87 11.35
CA ALA A 158 12.36 -29.66 12.16
C ALA A 158 12.17 -29.09 13.57
N ALA A 159 13.26 -28.69 14.23
CA ALA A 159 13.20 -28.06 15.55
C ALA A 159 12.48 -26.70 15.52
N THR A 160 12.71 -25.91 14.48
CA THR A 160 12.04 -24.60 14.31
C THR A 160 10.56 -24.77 14.04
N ALA A 161 10.15 -25.70 13.18
CA ALA A 161 8.76 -25.98 12.88
C ALA A 161 7.98 -26.39 14.14
N THR A 162 8.56 -27.29 14.94
CA THR A 162 7.95 -27.71 16.21
C THR A 162 7.81 -26.54 17.20
N ALA A 163 8.81 -25.68 17.32
CA ALA A 163 8.75 -24.51 18.19
C ALA A 163 7.72 -23.48 17.69
N HIS A 164 7.64 -23.27 16.38
CA HIS A 164 6.65 -22.37 15.77
C HIS A 164 5.22 -22.84 16.06
N GLU A 165 4.91 -24.13 15.89
CA GLU A 165 3.61 -24.70 16.22
C GLU A 165 3.27 -24.53 17.71
N GLN A 166 4.22 -24.73 18.62
CA GLN A 166 4.02 -24.55 20.05
C GLN A 166 3.72 -23.10 20.42
N ILE A 167 4.46 -22.14 19.84
CA ILE A 167 4.24 -20.72 20.08
C ILE A 167 2.88 -20.29 19.52
N ALA A 168 2.54 -20.72 18.32
CA ALA A 168 1.25 -20.43 17.72
C ALA A 168 0.09 -20.94 18.58
N ALA A 169 0.17 -22.19 19.08
CA ALA A 169 -0.82 -22.78 19.97
C ALA A 169 -0.94 -22.02 21.31
N GLN A 170 0.19 -21.58 21.89
CA GLN A 170 0.17 -20.78 23.13
C GLN A 170 -0.48 -19.40 22.93
N LEU A 171 -0.15 -18.73 21.82
CA LEU A 171 -0.74 -17.45 21.48
C LEU A 171 -2.25 -17.57 21.23
N GLU A 172 -2.69 -18.62 20.56
CA GLU A 172 -4.10 -18.90 20.33
C GLU A 172 -4.86 -19.18 21.62
N GLN A 173 -4.27 -19.90 22.58
CA GLN A 173 -4.86 -20.12 23.91
C GLN A 173 -4.90 -18.85 24.76
N GLY A 174 -3.94 -17.93 24.58
CA GLY A 174 -3.89 -16.64 25.29
C GLY A 174 -4.78 -15.54 24.69
N ARG A 175 -5.32 -15.74 23.50
CA ARG A 175 -6.25 -14.80 22.89
C ARG A 175 -7.56 -14.74 23.66
N ASP A 176 -8.03 -13.53 23.95
CA ASP A 176 -9.37 -13.32 24.48
C ASP A 176 -10.40 -13.54 23.38
N ARG A 177 -10.77 -14.81 23.19
CA ARG A 177 -11.71 -15.27 22.16
C ARG A 177 -13.07 -14.58 22.25
N LEU A 178 -13.46 -14.14 23.46
CA LEU A 178 -14.70 -13.38 23.64
C LEU A 178 -14.58 -11.98 23.04
N LEU A 179 -13.41 -11.36 23.13
CA LEU A 179 -13.15 -10.04 22.56
C LEU A 179 -13.13 -10.12 21.03
N GLU A 180 -12.53 -11.15 20.46
CA GLU A 180 -12.54 -11.39 19.00
C GLU A 180 -13.95 -11.68 18.49
N LEU A 181 -14.72 -12.55 19.13
CA LEU A 181 -16.09 -12.86 18.75
C LEU A 181 -17.03 -11.66 18.87
N ASN A 182 -16.77 -10.75 19.83
CA ASN A 182 -17.54 -9.52 19.97
C ASN A 182 -17.11 -8.40 19.03
N SER A 183 -15.87 -8.41 18.53
CA SER A 183 -15.37 -7.40 17.60
C SER A 183 -15.75 -7.68 16.15
N HIS A 184 -15.98 -8.94 15.78
CA HIS A 184 -16.36 -9.34 14.43
C HIS A 184 -17.88 -9.53 14.31
N ARG A 185 -18.55 -8.55 13.70
CA ARG A 185 -20.00 -8.55 13.42
C ARG A 185 -20.24 -8.54 11.92
N PRO A 186 -20.20 -9.71 11.26
CA PRO A 186 -20.21 -9.78 9.81
C PRO A 186 -21.48 -9.18 9.18
N THR A 187 -22.63 -9.35 9.81
CA THR A 187 -23.90 -8.81 9.30
C THR A 187 -23.93 -7.29 9.33
N GLU A 188 -23.55 -6.69 10.46
CA GLU A 188 -23.47 -5.23 10.61
C GLU A 188 -22.37 -4.65 9.70
N ALA A 189 -21.22 -5.34 9.61
CA ALA A 189 -20.15 -4.94 8.72
C ALA A 189 -20.59 -4.96 7.25
N ALA A 190 -21.31 -6.00 6.81
CA ALA A 190 -21.84 -6.06 5.44
C ALA A 190 -22.79 -4.90 5.15
N THR A 191 -23.70 -4.58 6.08
CA THR A 191 -24.62 -3.45 5.94
C THR A 191 -23.89 -2.12 5.79
N VAL A 192 -22.82 -1.91 6.59
CA VAL A 192 -21.99 -0.69 6.49
C VAL A 192 -21.25 -0.62 5.17
N VAL A 193 -20.66 -1.75 4.73
CA VAL A 193 -19.96 -1.83 3.45
C VAL A 193 -20.90 -1.55 2.27
N GLU A 194 -22.11 -2.11 2.31
CA GLU A 194 -23.13 -1.83 1.27
C GLU A 194 -23.55 -0.35 1.26
N ALA A 195 -23.72 0.27 2.44
CA ALA A 195 -24.05 1.68 2.55
C ALA A 195 -22.93 2.59 2.01
N ILE A 196 -21.66 2.26 2.31
CA ILE A 196 -20.50 2.98 1.78
C ILE A 196 -20.44 2.82 0.25
N ALA A 197 -20.61 1.59 -0.27
CA ALA A 197 -20.60 1.34 -1.70
C ALA A 197 -21.73 2.08 -2.44
N ALA A 198 -22.90 2.17 -1.84
CA ALA A 198 -24.01 2.94 -2.39
C ALA A 198 -23.71 4.46 -2.41
N ALA A 199 -23.12 5.00 -1.33
CA ALA A 199 -22.70 6.38 -1.26
C ALA A 199 -21.58 6.72 -2.28
N ASP A 200 -20.60 5.82 -2.46
CA ASP A 200 -19.53 5.98 -3.46
C ASP A 200 -20.07 5.95 -4.92
N ALA A 201 -21.16 5.21 -5.14
CA ALA A 201 -21.80 5.12 -6.46
C ALA A 201 -22.68 6.34 -6.78
N ASP A 202 -23.09 7.11 -5.76
CA ASP A 202 -23.94 8.27 -5.93
C ASP A 202 -23.17 9.43 -6.64
N PRO A 203 -23.66 9.96 -7.76
CA PRO A 203 -23.01 11.05 -8.47
C PRO A 203 -23.28 12.43 -7.85
N GLU A 204 -24.16 12.55 -6.84
CA GLU A 204 -24.56 13.86 -6.31
C GLU A 204 -23.40 14.60 -5.64
N LEU A 205 -22.57 13.90 -4.85
CA LEU A 205 -21.40 14.52 -4.22
C LEU A 205 -20.39 15.01 -5.25
N GLU A 206 -20.13 14.23 -6.28
CA GLU A 206 -19.22 14.61 -7.38
C GLU A 206 -19.74 15.85 -8.11
N ALA A 207 -21.01 15.85 -8.53
CA ALA A 207 -21.62 16.99 -9.22
C ALA A 207 -21.63 18.24 -8.33
N PHE A 208 -21.92 18.09 -7.04
CA PHE A 208 -21.88 19.18 -6.07
C PHE A 208 -20.49 19.77 -5.95
N LEU A 209 -19.47 18.95 -5.69
CA LEU A 209 -18.10 19.42 -5.50
C LEU A 209 -17.53 20.06 -6.77
N LEU A 210 -17.77 19.49 -7.95
CA LEU A 210 -17.35 20.10 -9.22
C LEU A 210 -17.98 21.47 -9.41
N SER A 211 -19.26 21.64 -9.05
CA SER A 211 -19.94 22.93 -9.10
C SER A 211 -19.35 23.95 -8.11
N VAL A 212 -18.99 23.50 -6.92
CA VAL A 212 -18.33 24.35 -5.90
C VAL A 212 -16.93 24.75 -6.36
N PHE A 213 -16.16 23.83 -6.92
CA PHE A 213 -14.83 24.10 -7.45
C PHE A 213 -14.87 25.15 -8.57
N ASP A 214 -15.81 25.02 -9.51
CA ASP A 214 -16.02 25.99 -10.58
C ASP A 214 -16.39 27.38 -10.00
N HIS A 215 -17.33 27.40 -9.04
CA HIS A 215 -17.78 28.65 -8.40
C HIS A 215 -16.63 29.41 -7.71
N PHE A 216 -15.74 28.70 -7.02
CA PHE A 216 -14.62 29.31 -6.31
C PHE A 216 -13.34 29.45 -7.15
N GLY A 217 -13.38 29.13 -8.43
CA GLY A 217 -12.29 29.33 -9.38
C GLY A 217 -11.16 28.28 -9.28
N VAL A 218 -11.46 27.10 -8.76
CA VAL A 218 -10.53 25.95 -8.82
C VAL A 218 -10.49 25.46 -10.26
N THR A 219 -9.29 25.34 -10.81
CA THR A 219 -9.11 24.73 -12.13
C THR A 219 -9.21 23.22 -12.00
N VAL A 220 -10.16 22.62 -12.72
CA VAL A 220 -10.43 21.17 -12.72
C VAL A 220 -10.07 20.60 -14.08
N GLU A 221 -9.17 19.61 -14.09
CA GLU A 221 -8.78 18.84 -15.29
C GLU A 221 -9.25 17.40 -15.11
N ASP A 222 -10.10 16.91 -16.03
CA ASP A 222 -10.63 15.55 -16.00
C ASP A 222 -9.55 14.57 -16.49
N LEU A 223 -9.18 13.61 -15.63
CA LEU A 223 -8.22 12.53 -15.93
C LEU A 223 -8.89 11.19 -16.29
N GLY A 224 -10.23 11.17 -16.33
CA GLY A 224 -11.02 9.95 -16.55
C GLY A 224 -11.32 9.16 -15.26
N GLU A 225 -12.19 8.18 -15.36
CA GLU A 225 -12.58 7.29 -14.24
C GLU A 225 -12.99 8.00 -12.95
N ARG A 226 -13.71 9.15 -13.07
CA ARG A 226 -14.12 9.99 -11.93
C ARG A 226 -12.92 10.55 -11.14
N THR A 227 -11.82 10.84 -11.83
CA THR A 227 -10.57 11.35 -11.26
C THR A 227 -10.24 12.72 -11.87
N TYR A 228 -9.83 13.65 -11.03
CA TYR A 228 -9.63 15.04 -11.39
C TYR A 228 -8.33 15.60 -10.81
N LEU A 229 -7.62 16.40 -11.59
CA LEU A 229 -6.52 17.22 -11.08
C LEU A 229 -7.04 18.61 -10.75
N LEU A 230 -6.96 18.96 -9.47
CA LEU A 230 -7.40 20.24 -8.93
C LEU A 230 -6.22 21.19 -8.77
N ARG A 231 -6.34 22.43 -9.26
CA ARG A 231 -5.32 23.48 -9.11
C ARG A 231 -5.92 24.76 -8.54
N GLY A 232 -5.26 25.30 -7.52
CA GLY A 232 -5.74 26.47 -6.77
C GLY A 232 -5.38 27.84 -7.33
N HIS A 233 -4.76 27.94 -8.50
CA HIS A 233 -4.24 29.23 -9.03
C HIS A 233 -5.33 30.29 -9.28
N GLY A 234 -6.59 29.90 -9.45
CA GLY A 234 -7.72 30.78 -9.69
C GLY A 234 -8.67 30.96 -8.52
N VAL A 235 -8.33 30.39 -7.34
CA VAL A 235 -9.21 30.44 -6.16
C VAL A 235 -9.47 31.88 -5.72
N THR A 236 -10.75 32.19 -5.53
CA THR A 236 -11.23 33.57 -5.31
C THR A 236 -11.28 33.98 -3.85
N THR A 237 -11.05 33.07 -2.92
CA THR A 237 -11.10 33.33 -1.47
C THR A 237 -10.02 32.57 -0.71
N ASP A 238 -9.36 33.25 0.24
CA ASP A 238 -8.34 32.66 1.13
C ASP A 238 -8.92 31.63 2.12
N SER A 239 -10.24 31.60 2.28
CA SER A 239 -10.94 30.63 3.13
C SER A 239 -11.19 29.28 2.46
N PHE A 240 -10.88 29.14 1.17
CA PHE A 240 -11.01 27.87 0.48
C PHE A 240 -9.96 26.87 0.98
N PRO A 241 -10.29 25.57 1.09
CA PRO A 241 -9.30 24.55 1.49
C PRO A 241 -8.03 24.61 0.65
N GLU A 242 -6.89 24.48 1.29
CA GLU A 242 -5.59 24.59 0.64
C GLU A 242 -5.40 23.51 -0.42
N ILE A 243 -5.05 23.93 -1.63
CA ILE A 243 -4.65 23.03 -2.72
C ILE A 243 -3.13 23.16 -2.89
N PRO A 244 -2.37 22.06 -2.86
CA PRO A 244 -0.92 22.08 -3.08
C PRO A 244 -0.52 22.81 -4.37
N SER A 245 0.63 23.45 -4.40
CA SER A 245 1.11 24.23 -5.56
C SER A 245 1.28 23.42 -6.85
N ASP A 246 1.54 22.12 -6.72
CA ASP A 246 1.64 21.13 -7.81
C ASP A 246 0.28 20.50 -8.17
N GLY A 247 -0.78 20.86 -7.42
CA GLY A 247 -2.13 20.35 -7.59
C GLY A 247 -2.46 19.19 -6.66
N LEU A 248 -3.76 18.87 -6.58
CA LEU A 248 -4.30 17.72 -5.86
C LEU A 248 -4.99 16.78 -6.86
N VAL A 249 -4.53 15.55 -6.96
CA VAL A 249 -5.26 14.52 -7.70
C VAL A 249 -6.30 13.90 -6.79
N GLY A 250 -7.57 14.13 -7.09
CA GLY A 250 -8.69 13.61 -6.34
C GLY A 250 -9.58 12.70 -7.17
N THR A 251 -10.13 11.67 -6.57
CA THR A 251 -11.06 10.74 -7.25
C THR A 251 -12.27 10.44 -6.40
N PHE A 252 -13.41 10.19 -7.05
CA PHE A 252 -14.62 9.63 -6.43
C PHE A 252 -14.70 8.10 -6.59
N ASN A 253 -13.65 7.48 -7.12
CA ASN A 253 -13.53 6.03 -7.26
C ASN A 253 -12.64 5.46 -6.13
N ARG A 254 -13.27 4.91 -5.08
CA ARG A 254 -12.56 4.35 -3.91
C ARG A 254 -11.54 3.27 -4.26
N PRO A 255 -11.84 2.25 -5.12
CA PRO A 255 -10.84 1.29 -5.57
C PRO A 255 -9.60 1.93 -6.20
N HIS A 256 -9.78 3.00 -6.98
CA HIS A 256 -8.67 3.75 -7.57
C HIS A 256 -7.81 4.43 -6.49
N ALA A 257 -8.44 5.13 -5.53
CA ALA A 257 -7.74 5.79 -4.43
C ALA A 257 -7.00 4.78 -3.53
N LEU A 258 -7.59 3.62 -3.24
CA LEU A 258 -6.94 2.58 -2.44
C LEU A 258 -5.73 1.97 -3.13
N GLY A 259 -5.69 1.97 -4.45
CA GLY A 259 -4.57 1.44 -5.23
C GLY A 259 -3.40 2.40 -5.42
N ARG A 260 -3.58 3.70 -5.11
CA ARG A 260 -2.60 4.76 -5.42
C ARG A 260 -2.42 5.72 -4.25
N GLU A 261 -1.19 5.93 -3.82
CA GLU A 261 -0.86 6.87 -2.72
C GLU A 261 -0.87 8.34 -3.16
N ASP A 262 -0.75 8.59 -4.46
CA ASP A 262 -0.75 9.92 -5.07
C ASP A 262 -2.17 10.44 -5.42
N VAL A 263 -3.21 9.64 -5.13
CA VAL A 263 -4.60 9.97 -5.43
C VAL A 263 -5.42 10.00 -4.15
N SER A 264 -6.08 11.11 -3.88
CA SER A 264 -6.94 11.30 -2.70
C SER A 264 -8.39 10.92 -3.01
N LEU A 265 -9.04 10.17 -2.10
CA LEU A 265 -10.48 9.91 -2.22
C LEU A 265 -11.27 11.14 -1.81
N LEU A 266 -12.05 11.71 -2.72
CA LEU A 266 -12.97 12.82 -2.47
C LEU A 266 -14.30 12.31 -1.90
N SER A 267 -14.27 11.82 -0.67
CA SER A 267 -15.47 11.42 0.08
C SER A 267 -16.09 12.61 0.81
N SER A 268 -17.28 12.44 1.39
CA SER A 268 -17.99 13.50 2.11
C SER A 268 -17.25 14.06 3.33
N ASP A 269 -16.32 13.28 3.88
CA ASP A 269 -15.45 13.64 5.02
C ASP A 269 -14.07 14.18 4.60
N HIS A 270 -13.77 14.20 3.28
CA HIS A 270 -12.53 14.80 2.78
C HIS A 270 -12.48 16.31 3.06
N PRO A 271 -11.31 16.89 3.44
CA PRO A 271 -11.19 18.33 3.72
C PRO A 271 -11.71 19.25 2.62
N MET A 272 -11.57 18.86 1.35
CA MET A 272 -12.14 19.62 0.22
C MET A 272 -13.67 19.62 0.23
N ALA A 273 -14.32 18.53 0.67
CA ALA A 273 -15.77 18.45 0.75
C ALA A 273 -16.30 19.19 1.99
N THR A 274 -15.74 18.91 3.16
CA THR A 274 -16.16 19.56 4.42
C THR A 274 -15.88 21.06 4.39
N GLY A 275 -14.71 21.48 3.92
CA GLY A 275 -14.35 22.88 3.81
C GLY A 275 -15.19 23.64 2.76
N ALA A 276 -15.57 22.98 1.65
CA ALA A 276 -16.48 23.55 0.67
C ALA A 276 -17.89 23.80 1.25
N VAL A 277 -18.40 22.83 2.04
CA VAL A 277 -19.69 22.98 2.73
C VAL A 277 -19.63 24.10 3.78
N ASP A 278 -18.58 24.11 4.61
CA ASP A 278 -18.39 25.14 5.64
C ASP A 278 -18.30 26.54 5.02
N LEU A 279 -17.61 26.66 3.89
CA LEU A 279 -17.49 27.93 3.16
C LEU A 279 -18.83 28.39 2.61
N LEU A 280 -19.63 27.50 2.05
CA LEU A 280 -20.97 27.84 1.54
C LEU A 280 -21.92 28.23 2.69
N LEU A 281 -21.89 27.52 3.80
CA LEU A 281 -22.75 27.81 4.96
C LEU A 281 -22.30 29.06 5.72
N GLY A 282 -21.00 29.35 5.76
CA GLY A 282 -20.42 30.49 6.48
C GLY A 282 -20.27 31.78 5.66
N SER A 283 -20.37 31.70 4.33
CA SER A 283 -20.24 32.88 3.46
C SER A 283 -21.57 33.59 3.26
N GLU A 284 -21.50 34.87 2.85
CA GLU A 284 -22.67 35.64 2.42
C GLU A 284 -23.13 35.22 1.02
N GLN A 285 -22.36 34.41 0.30
CA GLN A 285 -22.63 33.96 -1.06
C GLN A 285 -23.01 32.48 -1.08
N GLY A 286 -24.03 32.14 -1.85
CA GLY A 286 -24.43 30.76 -2.12
C GLY A 286 -25.33 30.10 -1.07
N ASN A 287 -25.64 30.76 0.05
CA ASN A 287 -26.46 30.20 1.14
C ASN A 287 -27.95 30.60 1.02
N CYS A 288 -28.33 31.48 0.07
CA CYS A 288 -29.71 31.75 -0.25
C CYS A 288 -29.88 32.17 -1.72
N SER A 289 -31.03 31.87 -2.28
CA SER A 289 -31.42 32.32 -3.61
C SER A 289 -32.76 33.06 -3.57
N PHE A 290 -32.91 34.06 -4.40
CA PHE A 290 -34.14 34.80 -4.58
C PHE A 290 -34.66 34.59 -6.00
N GLY A 291 -35.91 34.15 -6.13
CA GLY A 291 -36.56 33.96 -7.41
C GLY A 291 -37.79 34.86 -7.53
N VAL A 292 -37.97 35.51 -8.66
CA VAL A 292 -39.19 36.27 -9.00
C VAL A 292 -39.99 35.41 -9.96
N TRP A 293 -41.20 35.06 -9.57
CA TRP A 293 -42.18 34.49 -10.46
C TRP A 293 -42.97 35.64 -11.11
N ALA A 294 -42.84 35.81 -12.43
CA ALA A 294 -43.72 36.71 -13.20
C ALA A 294 -44.88 35.87 -13.75
N ASP A 295 -46.10 36.19 -13.32
CA ASP A 295 -47.32 35.62 -13.91
C ASP A 295 -47.67 36.44 -15.15
N GLU A 296 -47.65 35.83 -16.33
CA GLU A 296 -47.97 36.48 -17.61
C GLU A 296 -49.48 36.53 -17.88
N THR A 297 -50.34 36.26 -16.89
CA THR A 297 -51.79 36.15 -17.02
C THR A 297 -52.54 37.39 -16.49
N ASP A 298 -52.03 38.61 -16.75
CA ASP A 298 -52.86 39.88 -16.67
C ASP A 298 -52.84 40.64 -17.98
#